data_b32063200c6f5cbf20a7e2e0bb437c58
#
_entry.id   b32063200c6f5cbf20a7e2e0bb437c58
#
_cell.length_a   1.000
_cell.length_b   1.000
_cell.length_c   1.000
_cell.angle_alpha   90.00
_cell.angle_beta   90.00
_cell.angle_gamma   90.00
#
_symmetry.space_group_name_H-M   'P 1'
#
loop_
_entity.id
_entity.type
_entity.pdbx_description
1 polymer ?
#
loop_
_entity_poly.entity_id
_entity_poly.type
_entity_poly.pdbx_seq_one_letter_code
_entity_poly.pdbx_strand_id
1 'polypeptide(L)'
;MDSWDQCPSDFSVAEFYGGDLEGVRQKLDYLQNLGVEVIYFNPLFVSPSNHKYDIQDYDYIDPHYGKIVEDGGGLLKDGVSDNRKAERYINRVTNKKNLEASNRFFAELVEEIHARGMKVILDGVFNHCGSFNKWLDREEIYQVSGDYEDGAFVSKDSPYRNFFGFQDQFAWPYNTTYEGWWGHDTLPKLNYEGSEKLYDDIMRVAAKWVSPPYNADGWRLDVAADLGHSPEMNHKFWRDFRKSVKTANPDAIILAEHYGDPKEWLQKGDQWDTVMNYDAFMEPLTWFLTGMEKHSDEAKPQLKGSVKDFEDSMRHYMASFQTSQLLCAMNELSNHDHSRFMTRTNEKVGRAATLGTAAAEEGIKPAVFREAVVVQMTWPGAPTIYYGDEAGLCGFTDPDNRRTYPWGKEDIVLIDFHRDIIRIHKEHEALRTGSLMFLKGDDNLLCYARFNRREQFVVLVNNKEQERDVELEVWQCGIPKKAVLERVIISNETGYSLMPKQYEVADGVLKIK
;
A
#
# COMPACT_ATOMS: atom_id res chain seq x y z
N MET A 1 -20.84 5.15 -11.72
CA MET A 1 -19.96 6.30 -12.02
C MET A 1 -20.45 6.93 -13.32
N ASP A 2 -20.78 8.21 -13.31
CA ASP A 2 -21.35 8.92 -14.47
C ASP A 2 -20.26 9.49 -15.40
N SER A 3 -19.06 9.72 -14.85
CA SER A 3 -17.89 10.15 -15.63
C SER A 3 -16.61 9.57 -15.00
N TRP A 4 -15.54 9.45 -15.80
CA TRP A 4 -14.23 9.00 -15.32
C TRP A 4 -13.64 9.90 -14.24
N ASP A 5 -13.93 11.19 -14.27
CA ASP A 5 -13.40 12.22 -13.34
C ASP A 5 -14.25 12.39 -12.08
N GLN A 6 -15.25 11.54 -11.85
CA GLN A 6 -16.09 11.61 -10.65
C GLN A 6 -15.28 11.27 -9.41
N CYS A 7 -15.24 12.18 -8.42
CA CYS A 7 -14.58 11.91 -7.15
C CYS A 7 -15.38 10.89 -6.32
N PRO A 8 -14.71 9.99 -5.62
CA PRO A 8 -15.34 9.11 -4.63
C PRO A 8 -16.04 9.93 -3.54
N SER A 9 -17.16 9.44 -3.03
CA SER A 9 -17.90 10.05 -1.93
C SER A 9 -17.88 9.17 -0.69
N ASP A 10 -17.89 9.77 0.50
CA ASP A 10 -17.92 9.08 1.79
C ASP A 10 -19.16 8.19 1.98
N PHE A 11 -20.19 8.37 1.16
CA PHE A 11 -21.51 7.74 1.36
C PHE A 11 -21.77 6.55 0.46
N SER A 12 -20.83 6.17 -0.41
CA SER A 12 -21.11 5.19 -1.45
C SER A 12 -20.02 4.12 -1.58
N VAL A 13 -19.84 3.35 -0.51
CA VAL A 13 -18.92 2.19 -0.50
C VAL A 13 -19.29 1.12 -1.54
N ALA A 14 -20.55 1.08 -1.98
CA ALA A 14 -21.05 0.16 -3.00
C ALA A 14 -20.95 0.69 -4.45
N GLU A 15 -20.47 1.92 -4.65
CA GLU A 15 -20.20 2.47 -5.99
C GLU A 15 -18.77 2.18 -6.42
N PHE A 16 -18.61 1.65 -7.64
CA PHE A 16 -17.29 1.32 -8.20
C PHE A 16 -16.82 2.45 -9.10
N TYR A 17 -15.57 2.87 -8.91
CA TYR A 17 -14.89 3.94 -9.64
C TYR A 17 -13.67 3.38 -10.37
N GLY A 18 -13.45 3.86 -11.59
CA GLY A 18 -12.26 3.52 -12.34
C GLY A 18 -12.36 2.20 -13.10
N GLY A 19 -11.21 1.58 -13.35
CA GLY A 19 -11.06 0.43 -14.22
C GLY A 19 -11.15 -0.91 -13.51
N ASP A 20 -10.69 -1.91 -14.25
CA ASP A 20 -10.61 -3.30 -13.83
C ASP A 20 -9.23 -3.89 -14.17
N LEU A 21 -9.05 -5.19 -13.98
CA LEU A 21 -7.77 -5.86 -14.30
C LEU A 21 -7.48 -5.88 -15.81
N GLU A 22 -8.49 -5.77 -16.67
CA GLU A 22 -8.26 -5.57 -18.10
C GLU A 22 -7.66 -4.19 -18.39
N GLY A 23 -8.10 -3.15 -17.67
CA GLY A 23 -7.48 -1.83 -17.72
C GLY A 23 -6.02 -1.85 -17.26
N VAL A 24 -5.71 -2.58 -16.19
CA VAL A 24 -4.32 -2.81 -15.75
C VAL A 24 -3.51 -3.49 -16.86
N ARG A 25 -4.05 -4.57 -17.47
CA ARG A 25 -3.41 -5.29 -18.57
C ARG A 25 -3.04 -4.36 -19.72
N GLN A 26 -3.95 -3.46 -20.12
CA GLN A 26 -3.72 -2.46 -21.17
C GLN A 26 -2.65 -1.43 -20.79
N LYS A 27 -2.32 -1.27 -19.51
CA LYS A 27 -1.35 -0.29 -19.00
C LYS A 27 -0.03 -0.92 -18.55
N LEU A 28 0.20 -2.21 -18.77
CA LEU A 28 1.44 -2.88 -18.38
C LEU A 28 2.67 -2.27 -19.05
N ASP A 29 2.57 -1.83 -20.30
CA ASP A 29 3.68 -1.17 -20.99
C ASP A 29 3.97 0.22 -20.40
N TYR A 30 2.94 0.95 -19.93
CA TYR A 30 3.11 2.20 -19.20
C TYR A 30 3.89 1.96 -17.89
N LEU A 31 3.48 0.97 -17.10
CA LEU A 31 4.13 0.63 -15.82
C LEU A 31 5.58 0.18 -16.05
N GLN A 32 5.83 -0.66 -17.04
CA GLN A 32 7.18 -1.08 -17.40
C GLN A 32 8.06 0.11 -17.82
N ASN A 33 7.53 1.03 -18.64
CA ASN A 33 8.22 2.23 -19.10
C ASN A 33 8.47 3.23 -17.96
N LEU A 34 7.61 3.27 -16.95
CA LEU A 34 7.84 4.05 -15.72
C LEU A 34 8.99 3.46 -14.89
N GLY A 35 9.29 2.17 -15.06
CA GLY A 35 10.35 1.46 -14.35
C GLY A 35 9.86 0.61 -13.18
N VAL A 36 8.55 0.35 -13.09
CA VAL A 36 7.93 -0.51 -12.07
C VAL A 36 8.50 -1.92 -12.14
N GLU A 37 8.86 -2.49 -10.99
CA GLU A 37 9.35 -3.88 -10.85
C GLU A 37 8.36 -4.77 -10.11
N VAL A 38 7.48 -4.18 -9.30
CA VAL A 38 6.46 -4.92 -8.54
C VAL A 38 5.14 -4.17 -8.58
N ILE A 39 4.05 -4.87 -8.83
CA ILE A 39 2.69 -4.36 -8.71
C ILE A 39 2.09 -4.93 -7.43
N TYR A 40 1.79 -4.07 -6.46
CA TYR A 40 0.99 -4.42 -5.30
C TYR A 40 -0.47 -4.03 -5.56
N PHE A 41 -1.35 -5.00 -5.50
CA PHE A 41 -2.79 -4.79 -5.60
C PHE A 41 -3.43 -4.70 -4.22
N ASN A 42 -4.26 -3.68 -3.98
CA ASN A 42 -5.26 -3.73 -2.92
C ASN A 42 -6.16 -4.96 -3.13
N PRO A 43 -7.01 -5.36 -2.16
CA PRO A 43 -7.72 -6.63 -2.26
C PRO A 43 -8.44 -6.83 -3.58
N LEU A 44 -8.23 -7.98 -4.22
CA LEU A 44 -8.84 -8.37 -5.50
C LEU A 44 -9.94 -9.42 -5.34
N PHE A 45 -10.09 -10.00 -4.15
CA PHE A 45 -11.06 -11.06 -3.89
C PHE A 45 -12.49 -10.54 -3.93
N VAL A 46 -13.44 -11.45 -4.13
CA VAL A 46 -14.87 -11.09 -4.17
C VAL A 46 -15.24 -10.28 -2.92
N SER A 47 -15.84 -9.11 -3.13
CA SER A 47 -16.23 -8.19 -2.05
C SER A 47 -17.29 -7.21 -2.56
N PRO A 48 -18.29 -6.84 -1.73
CA PRO A 48 -19.39 -5.96 -2.13
C PRO A 48 -18.99 -4.48 -2.18
N SER A 49 -17.93 -4.07 -1.48
CA SER A 49 -17.52 -2.66 -1.42
C SER A 49 -16.49 -2.28 -2.46
N ASN A 50 -16.32 -0.98 -2.67
CA ASN A 50 -15.26 -0.44 -3.53
C ASN A 50 -13.87 -0.51 -2.90
N HIS A 51 -13.74 -0.50 -1.56
CA HIS A 51 -12.47 -0.65 -0.85
C HIS A 51 -11.97 -2.10 -0.81
N LYS A 52 -12.87 -3.08 -0.91
CA LYS A 52 -12.57 -4.52 -1.00
C LYS A 52 -11.98 -5.17 0.27
N TYR A 53 -11.94 -4.46 1.42
CA TYR A 53 -11.46 -5.03 2.70
C TYR A 53 -12.52 -5.85 3.45
N ASP A 54 -13.73 -5.97 2.92
CA ASP A 54 -14.82 -6.81 3.41
C ASP A 54 -14.96 -8.07 2.54
N ILE A 55 -13.95 -8.95 2.61
CA ILE A 55 -13.82 -10.13 1.74
C ILE A 55 -15.06 -11.03 1.85
N GLN A 56 -15.66 -11.35 0.72
CA GLN A 56 -16.80 -12.23 0.57
C GLN A 56 -16.39 -13.67 0.24
N ASP A 57 -15.36 -13.87 -0.57
CA ASP A 57 -14.82 -15.17 -0.92
C ASP A 57 -13.30 -15.10 -1.22
N TYR A 58 -12.49 -15.77 -0.40
CA TYR A 58 -11.02 -15.80 -0.54
C TYR A 58 -10.51 -16.69 -1.68
N ASP A 59 -11.37 -17.52 -2.25
CA ASP A 59 -11.01 -18.47 -3.29
C ASP A 59 -11.08 -17.91 -4.71
N TYR A 60 -11.67 -16.71 -4.89
CA TYR A 60 -11.92 -16.15 -6.20
C TYR A 60 -11.63 -14.66 -6.29
N ILE A 61 -11.08 -14.28 -7.44
CA ILE A 61 -10.99 -12.88 -7.86
C ILE A 61 -12.39 -12.35 -8.15
N ASP A 62 -12.68 -11.13 -7.71
CA ASP A 62 -13.97 -10.49 -7.93
C ASP A 62 -14.29 -10.39 -9.43
N PRO A 63 -15.43 -10.93 -9.90
CA PRO A 63 -15.81 -10.86 -11.31
C PRO A 63 -15.94 -9.43 -11.85
N HIS A 64 -16.18 -8.43 -11.00
CA HIS A 64 -16.22 -7.03 -11.41
C HIS A 64 -14.82 -6.48 -11.75
N TYR A 65 -13.76 -7.08 -11.20
CA TYR A 65 -12.38 -6.83 -11.60
C TYR A 65 -11.88 -7.79 -12.68
N GLY A 66 -12.39 -9.03 -12.65
CA GLY A 66 -12.00 -10.11 -13.56
C GLY A 66 -12.88 -10.20 -14.80
N LYS A 67 -13.64 -11.30 -14.91
CA LYS A 67 -14.49 -11.56 -16.08
C LYS A 67 -15.91 -11.99 -15.65
N ILE A 68 -16.90 -11.30 -16.19
CA ILE A 68 -18.31 -11.68 -16.10
C ILE A 68 -18.66 -12.34 -17.43
N VAL A 69 -18.81 -13.67 -17.43
CA VAL A 69 -19.14 -14.46 -18.65
C VAL A 69 -20.63 -14.82 -18.70
N GLU A 70 -21.30 -14.85 -17.57
CA GLU A 70 -22.74 -14.97 -17.46
C GLU A 70 -23.27 -13.78 -16.65
N ASP A 71 -24.10 -12.96 -17.25
CA ASP A 71 -24.72 -11.79 -16.62
C ASP A 71 -26.23 -11.87 -16.77
N GLY A 72 -26.96 -11.50 -15.70
CA GLY A 72 -28.41 -11.54 -15.70
C GLY A 72 -29.01 -11.16 -14.35
N GLY A 73 -30.34 -11.05 -14.32
CA GLY A 73 -31.07 -10.58 -13.15
C GLY A 73 -31.29 -9.07 -13.11
N GLY A 74 -32.20 -8.65 -12.27
CA GLY A 74 -32.54 -7.24 -12.04
C GLY A 74 -31.48 -6.52 -11.21
N LEU A 75 -31.39 -5.20 -11.41
CA LEU A 75 -30.71 -4.33 -10.45
C LEU A 75 -31.60 -4.20 -9.18
N LEU A 76 -30.98 -3.97 -8.05
CA LEU A 76 -31.69 -3.59 -6.84
C LEU A 76 -32.45 -2.28 -7.11
N LYS A 77 -33.75 -2.26 -6.82
CA LYS A 77 -34.59 -1.09 -7.09
C LYS A 77 -34.33 0.01 -6.06
N ASP A 78 -34.46 1.25 -6.48
CA ASP A 78 -34.34 2.40 -5.58
C ASP A 78 -35.22 2.24 -4.33
N GLY A 79 -34.64 2.52 -3.17
CA GLY A 79 -35.33 2.40 -1.88
C GLY A 79 -35.48 0.97 -1.34
N VAL A 80 -34.94 -0.04 -2.03
CA VAL A 80 -34.88 -1.43 -1.53
C VAL A 80 -33.50 -1.68 -0.93
N SER A 81 -33.45 -2.04 0.35
CA SER A 81 -32.21 -2.37 1.09
C SER A 81 -32.02 -3.89 1.32
N ASP A 82 -32.92 -4.72 0.83
CA ASP A 82 -32.84 -6.17 0.96
C ASP A 82 -31.91 -6.75 -0.12
N ASN A 83 -30.69 -7.11 0.29
CA ASN A 83 -29.65 -7.62 -0.59
C ASN A 83 -29.99 -8.96 -1.26
N ARG A 84 -30.92 -9.74 -0.70
CA ARG A 84 -31.45 -10.96 -1.33
C ARG A 84 -32.16 -10.70 -2.66
N LYS A 85 -32.54 -9.46 -2.93
CA LYS A 85 -33.19 -9.01 -4.17
C LYS A 85 -32.19 -8.41 -5.19
N ALA A 86 -30.92 -8.37 -4.88
CA ALA A 86 -29.88 -7.91 -5.77
C ALA A 86 -29.46 -9.01 -6.77
N GLU A 87 -30.43 -9.49 -7.58
CA GLU A 87 -30.27 -10.68 -8.44
C GLU A 87 -29.03 -10.60 -9.33
N ARG A 88 -28.75 -9.45 -9.93
CA ARG A 88 -27.60 -9.28 -10.81
C ARG A 88 -26.28 -9.39 -10.05
N TYR A 89 -26.18 -8.77 -8.87
CA TYR A 89 -25.00 -8.87 -8.04
C TYR A 89 -24.79 -10.33 -7.59
N ILE A 90 -25.84 -10.97 -7.06
CA ILE A 90 -25.79 -12.37 -6.63
C ILE A 90 -25.31 -13.26 -7.78
N ASN A 91 -25.94 -13.17 -8.96
CA ASN A 91 -25.53 -13.95 -10.13
C ASN A 91 -24.05 -13.74 -10.49
N ARG A 92 -23.56 -12.50 -10.44
CA ARG A 92 -22.15 -12.20 -10.79
C ARG A 92 -21.18 -12.83 -9.83
N VAL A 93 -21.43 -12.76 -8.50
CA VAL A 93 -20.47 -13.12 -7.46
C VAL A 93 -20.63 -14.53 -6.90
N THR A 94 -21.74 -15.24 -7.21
CA THR A 94 -21.96 -16.64 -6.77
C THR A 94 -21.88 -17.64 -7.93
N ASN A 95 -21.97 -17.19 -9.19
CA ASN A 95 -21.89 -18.08 -10.34
C ASN A 95 -20.45 -18.56 -10.55
N LYS A 96 -20.25 -19.88 -10.41
CA LYS A 96 -18.94 -20.52 -10.54
C LYS A 96 -18.25 -20.25 -11.87
N LYS A 97 -18.98 -20.07 -12.98
CA LYS A 97 -18.38 -19.77 -14.29
C LYS A 97 -17.71 -18.38 -14.29
N ASN A 98 -18.35 -17.38 -13.69
CA ASN A 98 -17.78 -16.06 -13.52
C ASN A 98 -16.56 -16.09 -12.62
N LEU A 99 -16.67 -16.77 -11.47
CA LEU A 99 -15.61 -16.91 -10.49
C LEU A 99 -14.37 -17.61 -11.08
N GLU A 100 -14.56 -18.73 -11.75
CA GLU A 100 -13.48 -19.46 -12.42
C GLU A 100 -12.87 -18.70 -13.60
N ALA A 101 -13.71 -17.99 -14.39
CA ALA A 101 -13.23 -17.16 -15.48
C ALA A 101 -12.34 -16.02 -14.97
N SER A 102 -12.72 -15.41 -13.83
CA SER A 102 -11.95 -14.35 -13.18
C SER A 102 -10.61 -14.87 -12.65
N ASN A 103 -10.59 -16.05 -12.06
CA ASN A 103 -9.35 -16.70 -11.60
C ASN A 103 -8.41 -17.03 -12.78
N ARG A 104 -8.95 -17.57 -13.88
CA ARG A 104 -8.13 -17.83 -15.08
C ARG A 104 -7.55 -16.55 -15.65
N PHE A 105 -8.37 -15.51 -15.76
CA PHE A 105 -7.93 -14.22 -16.26
C PHE A 105 -6.83 -13.61 -15.39
N PHE A 106 -6.93 -13.72 -14.06
CA PHE A 106 -5.89 -13.26 -13.15
C PHE A 106 -4.58 -14.04 -13.35
N ALA A 107 -4.65 -15.36 -13.50
CA ALA A 107 -3.47 -16.18 -13.78
C ALA A 107 -2.78 -15.76 -15.09
N GLU A 108 -3.53 -15.53 -16.16
CA GLU A 108 -3.04 -15.00 -17.44
C GLU A 108 -2.39 -13.62 -17.27
N LEU A 109 -3.01 -12.73 -16.50
CA LEU A 109 -2.48 -11.39 -16.20
C LEU A 109 -1.14 -11.47 -15.47
N VAL A 110 -1.02 -12.32 -14.45
CA VAL A 110 0.24 -12.52 -13.71
C VAL A 110 1.33 -13.05 -14.64
N GLU A 111 1.02 -13.98 -15.54
CA GLU A 111 1.96 -14.47 -16.56
C GLU A 111 2.44 -13.32 -17.48
N GLU A 112 1.56 -12.44 -17.93
CA GLU A 112 1.91 -11.28 -18.74
C GLU A 112 2.76 -10.24 -17.98
N ILE A 113 2.49 -10.05 -16.68
CA ILE A 113 3.29 -9.20 -15.78
C ILE A 113 4.71 -9.80 -15.64
N HIS A 114 4.80 -11.10 -15.37
CA HIS A 114 6.08 -11.80 -15.26
C HIS A 114 6.87 -11.77 -16.56
N ALA A 115 6.22 -11.92 -17.71
CA ALA A 115 6.87 -11.83 -19.03
C ALA A 115 7.53 -10.46 -19.29
N ARG A 116 7.10 -9.40 -18.58
CA ARG A 116 7.73 -8.07 -18.60
C ARG A 116 8.79 -7.87 -17.51
N GLY A 117 9.10 -8.90 -16.74
CA GLY A 117 10.07 -8.85 -15.63
C GLY A 117 9.53 -8.19 -14.36
N MET A 118 8.22 -7.96 -14.28
CA MET A 118 7.56 -7.42 -13.09
C MET A 118 7.00 -8.54 -12.22
N LYS A 119 6.71 -8.24 -10.97
CA LYS A 119 6.18 -9.14 -9.93
C LYS A 119 4.83 -8.67 -9.42
N VAL A 120 4.12 -9.55 -8.69
CA VAL A 120 2.78 -9.27 -8.15
C VAL A 120 2.71 -9.59 -6.66
N ILE A 121 2.23 -8.63 -5.87
CA ILE A 121 1.90 -8.81 -4.45
C ILE A 121 0.39 -8.65 -4.29
N LEU A 122 -0.24 -9.60 -3.58
CA LEU A 122 -1.66 -9.57 -3.23
C LEU A 122 -1.87 -9.02 -1.83
N ASP A 123 -3.04 -8.42 -1.60
CA ASP A 123 -3.48 -8.00 -0.27
C ASP A 123 -4.26 -9.13 0.42
N GLY A 124 -3.84 -9.50 1.62
CA GLY A 124 -4.42 -10.55 2.45
C GLY A 124 -5.13 -9.98 3.67
N VAL A 125 -6.45 -9.95 3.62
CA VAL A 125 -7.31 -9.50 4.72
C VAL A 125 -7.73 -10.71 5.53
N PHE A 126 -6.94 -11.11 6.52
CA PHE A 126 -7.15 -12.35 7.29
C PHE A 126 -7.59 -12.12 8.74
N ASN A 127 -7.57 -10.90 9.23
CA ASN A 127 -8.06 -10.57 10.57
C ASN A 127 -9.58 -10.66 10.67
N HIS A 128 -10.28 -10.29 9.62
CA HIS A 128 -11.75 -10.24 9.50
C HIS A 128 -12.16 -10.59 8.08
N CYS A 129 -13.45 -10.79 7.86
CA CYS A 129 -14.04 -10.87 6.53
C CYS A 129 -15.19 -9.85 6.39
N GLY A 130 -15.94 -9.89 5.28
CA GLY A 130 -17.15 -9.09 5.12
C GLY A 130 -18.40 -9.78 5.66
N SER A 131 -19.44 -9.03 5.96
CA SER A 131 -20.77 -9.58 6.34
C SER A 131 -21.42 -10.41 5.21
N PHE A 132 -21.02 -10.13 3.96
CA PHE A 132 -21.42 -10.90 2.78
C PHE A 132 -20.67 -12.23 2.61
N ASN A 133 -19.62 -12.49 3.43
CA ASN A 133 -18.79 -13.68 3.28
C ASN A 133 -19.63 -14.95 3.37
N LYS A 134 -19.39 -15.91 2.44
CA LYS A 134 -20.12 -17.19 2.37
C LYS A 134 -20.11 -18.00 3.67
N TRP A 135 -19.12 -17.80 4.52
CA TRP A 135 -19.04 -18.49 5.81
C TRP A 135 -19.99 -17.91 6.86
N LEU A 136 -20.33 -16.61 6.77
CA LEU A 136 -21.30 -15.95 7.64
C LEU A 136 -22.68 -15.85 6.97
N ASP A 137 -22.72 -15.37 5.74
CA ASP A 137 -23.89 -15.09 4.91
C ASP A 137 -24.96 -14.26 5.63
N ARG A 138 -24.53 -13.18 6.30
CA ARG A 138 -25.47 -12.26 6.98
C ARG A 138 -26.50 -11.67 6.01
N GLU A 139 -26.09 -11.43 4.79
CA GLU A 139 -26.93 -10.82 3.75
C GLU A 139 -27.78 -11.87 2.99
N GLU A 140 -27.67 -13.15 3.35
CA GLU A 140 -28.46 -14.29 2.83
C GLU A 140 -28.38 -14.47 1.31
N ILE A 141 -27.29 -13.97 0.67
CA ILE A 141 -27.13 -14.05 -0.79
C ILE A 141 -26.71 -15.44 -1.26
N TYR A 142 -25.97 -16.18 -0.45
CA TYR A 142 -25.59 -17.57 -0.73
C TYR A 142 -26.74 -18.53 -0.45
N GLN A 143 -27.57 -18.25 0.53
CA GLN A 143 -28.80 -18.98 0.79
C GLN A 143 -29.77 -18.88 -0.41
N VAL A 144 -29.91 -17.67 -0.99
CA VAL A 144 -30.76 -17.45 -2.18
C VAL A 144 -30.24 -18.21 -3.41
N SER A 145 -28.94 -18.33 -3.59
CA SER A 145 -28.36 -19.05 -4.73
C SER A 145 -28.60 -20.56 -4.65
N GLY A 146 -28.71 -21.13 -3.45
CA GLY A 146 -28.99 -22.56 -3.21
C GLY A 146 -27.84 -23.52 -3.53
N ASP A 147 -26.69 -23.02 -3.96
CA ASP A 147 -25.52 -23.82 -4.36
C ASP A 147 -24.44 -23.92 -3.28
N TYR A 148 -24.69 -23.35 -2.11
CA TYR A 148 -23.73 -23.24 -1.01
C TYR A 148 -24.32 -23.74 0.31
N GLU A 149 -23.42 -24.11 1.24
CA GLU A 149 -23.83 -24.44 2.62
C GLU A 149 -24.36 -23.20 3.34
N ASP A 150 -25.27 -23.42 4.30
CA ASP A 150 -25.79 -22.34 5.14
C ASP A 150 -24.64 -21.62 5.88
N GLY A 151 -24.64 -20.30 5.86
CA GLY A 151 -23.70 -19.49 6.62
C GLY A 151 -23.93 -19.57 8.13
N ALA A 152 -22.92 -19.20 8.91
CA ALA A 152 -22.97 -19.24 10.38
C ALA A 152 -23.99 -18.27 10.98
N PHE A 153 -24.35 -17.19 10.29
CA PHE A 153 -25.43 -16.29 10.67
C PHE A 153 -26.79 -16.97 10.56
N VAL A 154 -27.00 -17.73 9.48
CA VAL A 154 -28.28 -18.35 9.11
C VAL A 154 -28.61 -19.52 10.04
N SER A 155 -27.63 -20.41 10.27
CA SER A 155 -27.89 -21.69 10.96
C SER A 155 -26.86 -21.98 12.04
N LYS A 156 -27.37 -22.48 13.18
CA LYS A 156 -26.54 -23.03 14.25
C LYS A 156 -25.76 -24.26 13.81
N ASP A 157 -26.30 -25.02 12.85
CA ASP A 157 -25.67 -26.25 12.35
C ASP A 157 -24.75 -26.01 11.16
N SER A 158 -24.49 -24.75 10.81
CA SER A 158 -23.56 -24.37 9.76
C SER A 158 -22.17 -24.98 10.00
N PRO A 159 -21.51 -25.51 8.94
CA PRO A 159 -20.13 -26.00 9.04
C PRO A 159 -19.12 -24.89 9.35
N TYR A 160 -19.53 -23.63 9.25
CA TYR A 160 -18.75 -22.43 9.51
C TYR A 160 -19.02 -21.78 10.86
N ARG A 161 -19.90 -22.38 11.68
CA ARG A 161 -20.35 -21.78 12.93
C ARG A 161 -19.22 -21.33 13.84
N ASN A 162 -18.15 -22.10 13.95
CA ASN A 162 -17.02 -21.78 14.83
C ASN A 162 -15.99 -20.85 14.19
N PHE A 163 -16.20 -20.42 12.94
CA PHE A 163 -15.36 -19.42 12.27
C PHE A 163 -15.52 -18.03 12.90
N PHE A 164 -16.60 -17.84 13.67
CA PHE A 164 -16.95 -16.59 14.32
C PHE A 164 -17.25 -16.81 15.80
N GLY A 165 -16.96 -15.80 16.61
CA GLY A 165 -17.36 -15.77 18.02
C GLY A 165 -18.77 -15.23 18.16
N PHE A 166 -19.72 -16.04 18.67
CA PHE A 166 -21.09 -15.63 18.96
C PHE A 166 -21.30 -15.50 20.47
N GLN A 167 -21.90 -14.40 20.90
CA GLN A 167 -22.16 -14.12 22.31
C GLN A 167 -23.39 -14.86 22.84
N ASP A 168 -24.47 -14.95 22.04
CA ASP A 168 -25.68 -15.66 22.39
C ASP A 168 -25.85 -16.95 21.57
N GLN A 169 -25.81 -18.08 22.27
CA GLN A 169 -25.93 -19.42 21.69
C GLN A 169 -27.36 -19.81 21.37
N PHE A 170 -28.35 -19.01 21.75
CA PHE A 170 -29.79 -19.24 21.57
C PHE A 170 -30.42 -18.31 20.53
N ALA A 171 -29.66 -17.39 19.95
CA ALA A 171 -30.16 -16.38 19.03
C ALA A 171 -30.38 -16.87 17.58
N TRP A 172 -30.15 -18.14 17.28
CA TRP A 172 -30.46 -18.71 15.96
C TRP A 172 -31.94 -19.00 15.77
N PRO A 173 -32.43 -18.95 14.52
CA PRO A 173 -31.69 -18.62 13.28
C PRO A 173 -31.41 -17.12 13.16
N TYR A 174 -30.49 -16.76 12.25
CA TYR A 174 -30.09 -15.36 11.97
C TYR A 174 -29.45 -14.67 13.17
N ASN A 175 -28.38 -15.27 13.67
CA ASN A 175 -27.69 -14.80 14.87
C ASN A 175 -26.83 -13.57 14.62
N THR A 176 -27.23 -12.40 15.12
CA THR A 176 -26.54 -11.11 14.98
C THR A 176 -25.49 -10.87 16.06
N THR A 177 -25.25 -11.80 17.00
CA THR A 177 -24.38 -11.59 18.15
C THR A 177 -22.93 -11.99 17.89
N TYR A 178 -22.50 -12.10 16.62
CA TYR A 178 -21.12 -12.34 16.27
C TYR A 178 -20.24 -11.13 16.57
N GLU A 179 -18.95 -11.37 16.81
CA GLU A 179 -17.96 -10.35 17.05
C GLU A 179 -17.57 -9.64 15.75
N GLY A 180 -17.63 -8.30 15.74
CA GLY A 180 -17.08 -7.47 14.67
C GLY A 180 -15.75 -6.86 15.06
N TRP A 181 -14.83 -6.73 14.10
CA TRP A 181 -13.56 -6.04 14.31
C TRP A 181 -13.85 -4.57 14.67
N TRP A 182 -13.30 -4.12 15.79
CA TRP A 182 -13.61 -2.82 16.43
C TRP A 182 -15.11 -2.52 16.58
N GLY A 183 -15.95 -3.57 16.68
CA GLY A 183 -17.39 -3.46 16.83
C GLY A 183 -18.16 -3.20 15.53
N HIS A 184 -17.48 -3.23 14.37
CA HIS A 184 -18.13 -3.12 13.07
C HIS A 184 -18.80 -4.44 12.68
N ASP A 185 -20.11 -4.46 12.61
CA ASP A 185 -20.89 -5.64 12.24
C ASP A 185 -20.77 -6.03 10.75
N THR A 186 -20.30 -5.10 9.91
CA THR A 186 -19.96 -5.35 8.51
C THR A 186 -18.59 -6.02 8.31
N LEU A 187 -17.75 -6.07 9.37
CA LEU A 187 -16.41 -6.66 9.38
C LEU A 187 -16.29 -7.75 10.47
N PRO A 188 -16.93 -8.92 10.28
CA PRO A 188 -16.89 -10.01 11.23
C PRO A 188 -15.47 -10.48 11.52
N LYS A 189 -15.10 -10.52 12.82
CA LYS A 189 -13.80 -11.01 13.29
C LYS A 189 -13.68 -12.52 13.09
N LEU A 190 -12.57 -12.99 12.52
CA LEU A 190 -12.31 -14.42 12.32
C LEU A 190 -11.75 -15.06 13.60
N ASN A 191 -12.32 -16.20 13.99
CA ASN A 191 -12.04 -16.88 15.27
C ASN A 191 -11.10 -18.08 15.08
N TYR A 192 -9.80 -17.80 14.97
CA TYR A 192 -8.77 -18.82 14.78
C TYR A 192 -8.57 -19.72 15.99
N GLU A 193 -8.83 -19.23 17.21
CA GLU A 193 -8.77 -20.00 18.44
C GLU A 193 -9.92 -21.01 18.52
N GLY A 194 -11.06 -20.69 17.90
CA GLY A 194 -12.27 -21.51 17.96
C GLY A 194 -12.42 -22.52 16.82
N SER A 195 -11.59 -22.45 15.77
CA SER A 195 -11.77 -23.27 14.57
C SER A 195 -10.46 -23.65 13.87
N GLU A 196 -10.07 -24.91 14.04
CA GLU A 196 -8.96 -25.50 13.28
C GLU A 196 -9.26 -25.52 11.76
N LYS A 197 -10.51 -25.79 11.38
CA LYS A 197 -10.94 -25.74 9.97
C LYS A 197 -10.71 -24.37 9.33
N LEU A 198 -11.08 -23.28 10.01
CA LEU A 198 -10.81 -21.93 9.53
C LEU A 198 -9.29 -21.71 9.37
N TYR A 199 -8.54 -22.13 10.38
CA TYR A 199 -7.08 -22.01 10.37
C TYR A 199 -6.46 -22.69 9.14
N ASP A 200 -6.85 -23.94 8.90
CA ASP A 200 -6.36 -24.74 7.75
C ASP A 200 -6.84 -24.16 6.41
N ASP A 201 -8.07 -23.67 6.33
CA ASP A 201 -8.61 -23.03 5.13
C ASP A 201 -7.80 -21.77 4.76
N ILE A 202 -7.43 -20.94 5.73
CA ILE A 202 -6.61 -19.75 5.45
C ILE A 202 -5.17 -20.13 5.09
N MET A 203 -4.57 -21.13 5.74
CA MET A 203 -3.23 -21.63 5.35
C MET A 203 -3.24 -22.19 3.91
N ARG A 204 -4.32 -22.85 3.50
CA ARG A 204 -4.54 -23.29 2.11
C ARG A 204 -4.65 -22.10 1.15
N VAL A 205 -5.43 -21.08 1.51
CA VAL A 205 -5.58 -19.85 0.71
C VAL A 205 -4.23 -19.14 0.54
N ALA A 206 -3.46 -19.03 1.62
CA ALA A 206 -2.14 -18.40 1.61
C ALA A 206 -1.18 -19.08 0.62
N ALA A 207 -1.17 -20.41 0.59
CA ALA A 207 -0.36 -21.18 -0.33
C ALA A 207 -0.89 -21.17 -1.77
N LYS A 208 -2.23 -21.22 -1.94
CA LYS A 208 -2.89 -21.27 -3.25
C LYS A 208 -2.45 -20.16 -4.18
N TRP A 209 -2.52 -18.92 -3.73
CA TRP A 209 -2.32 -17.75 -4.58
C TRP A 209 -0.86 -17.49 -4.97
N VAL A 210 0.09 -18.04 -4.20
CA VAL A 210 1.52 -17.98 -4.53
C VAL A 210 2.01 -19.23 -5.27
N SER A 211 1.10 -20.16 -5.58
CA SER A 211 1.35 -21.40 -6.31
C SER A 211 0.80 -21.34 -7.75
N PRO A 212 1.26 -22.23 -8.65
CA PRO A 212 0.62 -22.39 -9.94
C PRO A 212 -0.89 -22.70 -9.81
N PRO A 213 -1.73 -22.14 -10.69
CA PRO A 213 -1.40 -21.32 -11.86
C PRO A 213 -1.27 -19.83 -11.56
N TYR A 214 -1.53 -19.37 -10.33
CA TYR A 214 -1.61 -17.93 -10.00
C TYR A 214 -0.23 -17.30 -9.86
N ASN A 215 0.71 -17.97 -9.17
CA ASN A 215 2.10 -17.55 -9.04
C ASN A 215 2.34 -16.11 -8.56
N ALA A 216 1.49 -15.59 -7.67
CA ALA A 216 1.77 -14.30 -7.06
C ALA A 216 3.11 -14.36 -6.28
N ASP A 217 3.83 -13.25 -6.22
CA ASP A 217 5.18 -13.16 -5.64
C ASP A 217 5.16 -12.76 -4.17
N GLY A 218 4.01 -12.64 -3.56
CA GLY A 218 3.92 -12.36 -2.13
C GLY A 218 2.57 -11.83 -1.66
N TRP A 219 2.56 -11.51 -0.37
CA TRP A 219 1.42 -11.00 0.36
C TRP A 219 1.75 -9.69 1.08
N ARG A 220 0.90 -8.70 0.97
CA ARG A 220 0.73 -7.63 1.95
C ARG A 220 -0.38 -8.06 2.90
N LEU A 221 -0.19 -7.90 4.19
CA LEU A 221 -1.10 -8.40 5.22
C LEU A 221 -1.79 -7.23 5.91
N ASP A 222 -3.10 -7.15 5.76
CA ASP A 222 -3.96 -6.13 6.34
C ASP A 222 -4.05 -6.29 7.86
N VAL A 223 -3.89 -5.21 8.61
CA VAL A 223 -3.95 -5.11 10.07
C VAL A 223 -3.37 -6.33 10.79
N ALA A 224 -2.18 -6.74 10.37
CA ALA A 224 -1.59 -8.03 10.73
C ALA A 224 -1.39 -8.23 12.23
N ALA A 225 -1.15 -7.15 12.99
CA ALA A 225 -0.98 -7.21 14.44
C ALA A 225 -2.28 -7.49 15.19
N ASP A 226 -3.45 -7.19 14.60
CA ASP A 226 -4.76 -7.37 15.23
C ASP A 226 -5.30 -8.81 15.09
N LEU A 227 -4.67 -9.64 14.25
CA LEU A 227 -5.17 -10.99 13.95
C LEU A 227 -5.15 -11.88 15.19
N GLY A 228 -6.25 -12.65 15.36
CA GLY A 228 -6.47 -13.53 16.51
C GLY A 228 -7.02 -12.78 17.72
N HIS A 229 -7.22 -13.48 18.84
CA HIS A 229 -7.73 -12.93 20.10
C HIS A 229 -6.66 -12.95 21.20
N SER A 230 -5.47 -13.44 20.89
CA SER A 230 -4.33 -13.47 21.80
C SER A 230 -3.00 -13.24 21.07
N PRO A 231 -1.99 -12.66 21.73
CA PRO A 231 -0.65 -12.55 21.15
C PRO A 231 -0.06 -13.90 20.76
N GLU A 232 -0.31 -14.94 21.54
CA GLU A 232 0.15 -16.31 21.27
C GLU A 232 -0.41 -16.85 19.95
N MET A 233 -1.72 -16.64 19.69
CA MET A 233 -2.36 -17.03 18.43
C MET A 233 -1.82 -16.19 17.28
N ASN A 234 -1.68 -14.87 17.44
CA ASN A 234 -1.14 -13.99 16.42
C ASN A 234 0.24 -14.47 15.96
N HIS A 235 1.18 -14.63 16.89
CA HIS A 235 2.53 -15.08 16.56
C HIS A 235 2.58 -16.52 16.01
N LYS A 236 1.73 -17.42 16.51
CA LYS A 236 1.62 -18.78 15.98
C LYS A 236 1.13 -18.74 14.52
N PHE A 237 0.06 -17.98 14.28
CA PHE A 237 -0.53 -17.85 12.94
C PHE A 237 0.48 -17.35 11.92
N TRP A 238 1.21 -16.28 12.21
CA TRP A 238 2.17 -15.72 11.25
C TRP A 238 3.38 -16.62 11.00
N ARG A 239 3.80 -17.42 11.97
CA ARG A 239 4.82 -18.48 11.73
C ARG A 239 4.30 -19.56 10.78
N ASP A 240 3.10 -20.05 11.02
CA ASP A 240 2.50 -21.10 10.19
C ASP A 240 2.13 -20.56 8.80
N PHE A 241 1.64 -19.32 8.71
CA PHE A 241 1.41 -18.62 7.45
C PHE A 241 2.69 -18.52 6.63
N ARG A 242 3.78 -18.05 7.25
CA ARG A 242 5.10 -18.03 6.61
C ARG A 242 5.52 -19.40 6.11
N LYS A 243 5.37 -20.42 6.94
CA LYS A 243 5.72 -21.79 6.55
C LYS A 243 4.91 -22.24 5.34
N SER A 244 3.60 -22.00 5.30
CA SER A 244 2.72 -22.34 4.17
C SER A 244 3.14 -21.61 2.89
N VAL A 245 3.33 -20.30 2.96
CA VAL A 245 3.73 -19.45 1.83
C VAL A 245 5.11 -19.84 1.31
N LYS A 246 6.13 -19.94 2.19
CA LYS A 246 7.51 -20.24 1.78
C LYS A 246 7.70 -21.70 1.32
N THR A 247 6.84 -22.61 1.74
CA THR A 247 6.81 -23.99 1.21
C THR A 247 6.26 -24.01 -0.22
N ALA A 248 5.25 -23.20 -0.50
CA ALA A 248 4.62 -23.08 -1.82
C ALA A 248 5.49 -22.28 -2.80
N ASN A 249 6.03 -21.15 -2.33
CA ASN A 249 6.93 -20.27 -3.08
C ASN A 249 7.99 -19.69 -2.14
N PRO A 250 9.22 -20.21 -2.12
CA PRO A 250 10.27 -19.74 -1.21
C PRO A 250 10.67 -18.27 -1.43
N ASP A 251 10.46 -17.74 -2.62
CA ASP A 251 10.80 -16.36 -2.98
C ASP A 251 9.68 -15.35 -2.70
N ALA A 252 8.46 -15.81 -2.35
CA ALA A 252 7.34 -14.94 -2.06
C ALA A 252 7.61 -14.07 -0.83
N ILE A 253 7.45 -12.76 -0.95
CA ILE A 253 7.59 -11.82 0.17
C ILE A 253 6.34 -11.81 1.05
N ILE A 254 6.55 -11.60 2.36
CA ILE A 254 5.49 -11.41 3.35
C ILE A 254 5.70 -10.03 3.98
N LEU A 255 4.89 -9.08 3.57
CA LEU A 255 4.94 -7.68 3.96
C LEU A 255 3.69 -7.35 4.79
N ALA A 256 3.86 -6.86 6.01
CA ALA A 256 2.73 -6.57 6.88
C ALA A 256 2.42 -5.08 6.96
N GLU A 257 1.13 -4.75 7.03
CA GLU A 257 0.72 -3.46 7.55
C GLU A 257 0.87 -3.46 9.06
N HIS A 258 1.62 -2.50 9.58
CA HIS A 258 1.82 -2.34 11.01
C HIS A 258 2.23 -0.90 11.33
N TYR A 259 1.61 -0.33 12.36
CA TYR A 259 1.97 0.94 12.97
C TYR A 259 2.77 0.68 14.25
N GLY A 260 3.82 1.45 14.48
CA GLY A 260 4.68 1.31 15.65
C GLY A 260 5.86 0.36 15.43
N ASP A 261 6.39 -0.21 16.52
CA ASP A 261 7.60 -1.05 16.49
C ASP A 261 7.30 -2.49 16.00
N PRO A 262 7.76 -2.90 14.82
CA PRO A 262 7.49 -4.24 14.27
C PRO A 262 8.42 -5.33 14.83
N LYS A 263 9.26 -5.01 15.79
CA LYS A 263 10.36 -5.87 16.26
C LYS A 263 9.93 -7.26 16.68
N GLU A 264 8.77 -7.40 17.34
CA GLU A 264 8.27 -8.70 17.81
C GLU A 264 8.03 -9.71 16.68
N TRP A 265 7.65 -9.22 15.50
CA TRP A 265 7.40 -10.06 14.31
C TRP A 265 8.62 -10.20 13.40
N LEU A 266 9.54 -9.21 13.42
CA LEU A 266 10.69 -9.21 12.52
C LEU A 266 11.95 -9.83 13.12
N GLN A 267 12.17 -9.72 14.43
CA GLN A 267 13.44 -10.00 15.09
C GLN A 267 13.98 -11.41 14.83
N LYS A 268 13.09 -12.43 14.77
CA LYS A 268 13.48 -13.82 14.58
C LYS A 268 13.55 -14.25 13.12
N GLY A 269 12.96 -13.45 12.20
CA GLY A 269 12.85 -13.76 10.78
C GLY A 269 11.94 -14.97 10.47
N ASP A 270 11.05 -15.33 11.40
CA ASP A 270 10.16 -16.50 11.32
C ASP A 270 8.68 -16.13 11.08
N GLN A 271 8.37 -14.85 10.92
CA GLN A 271 7.01 -14.35 10.67
C GLN A 271 6.98 -13.47 9.42
N TRP A 272 6.97 -12.13 9.55
CA TRP A 272 7.01 -11.24 8.39
C TRP A 272 8.43 -11.05 7.86
N ASP A 273 8.55 -10.78 6.57
CA ASP A 273 9.83 -10.39 5.97
C ASP A 273 10.12 -8.91 6.20
N THR A 274 9.06 -8.06 6.16
CA THR A 274 9.15 -6.61 6.32
C THR A 274 7.76 -6.01 6.57
N VAL A 275 7.68 -4.66 6.63
CA VAL A 275 6.44 -3.93 6.84
C VAL A 275 6.28 -2.74 5.89
N MET A 276 5.06 -2.20 5.79
CA MET A 276 4.81 -0.84 5.29
C MET A 276 5.51 0.14 6.23
N ASN A 277 6.39 0.98 5.69
CA ASN A 277 7.37 1.74 6.48
C ASN A 277 6.81 3.09 6.93
N TYR A 278 5.81 3.07 7.79
CA TYR A 278 5.15 4.28 8.26
C TYR A 278 6.06 5.11 9.17
N ASP A 279 6.58 4.50 10.23
CA ASP A 279 7.31 5.22 11.28
C ASP A 279 8.77 5.50 10.92
N ALA A 280 9.44 4.59 10.18
CA ALA A 280 10.81 4.79 9.75
C ALA A 280 10.95 5.45 8.37
N PHE A 281 9.85 5.97 7.79
CA PHE A 281 9.89 6.69 6.51
C PHE A 281 8.76 7.70 6.33
N MET A 282 7.50 7.23 6.16
CA MET A 282 6.39 8.07 5.69
C MET A 282 6.12 9.25 6.64
N GLU A 283 5.92 8.96 7.90
CA GLU A 283 5.51 9.97 8.90
C GLU A 283 6.62 11.01 9.16
N PRO A 284 7.89 10.62 9.41
CA PRO A 284 8.97 11.60 9.57
C PRO A 284 9.20 12.47 8.34
N LEU A 285 9.16 11.90 7.16
CA LEU A 285 9.33 12.68 5.93
C LEU A 285 8.17 13.64 5.69
N THR A 286 6.94 13.20 6.01
CA THR A 286 5.75 14.03 5.87
C THR A 286 5.86 15.30 6.72
N TRP A 287 6.04 15.17 8.03
CA TRP A 287 6.09 16.37 8.88
C TRP A 287 7.37 17.18 8.68
N PHE A 288 8.49 16.56 8.31
CA PHE A 288 9.72 17.29 8.01
C PHE A 288 9.55 18.26 6.84
N LEU A 289 8.97 17.79 5.73
CA LEU A 289 8.80 18.59 4.53
C LEU A 289 7.58 19.51 4.57
N THR A 290 6.48 19.05 5.14
CA THR A 290 5.18 19.75 5.05
C THR A 290 4.69 20.34 6.37
N GLY A 291 5.16 19.87 7.50
CA GLY A 291 4.60 20.22 8.82
C GLY A 291 3.22 19.59 9.07
N MET A 292 2.85 18.54 8.32
CA MET A 292 1.57 17.84 8.45
C MET A 292 1.79 16.41 8.95
N GLU A 293 0.77 15.81 9.56
CA GLU A 293 0.72 14.35 9.72
C GLU A 293 0.12 13.69 8.46
N LYS A 294 0.20 12.37 8.37
CA LYS A 294 -0.08 11.61 7.14
C LYS A 294 -1.53 11.63 6.63
N HIS A 295 -2.53 11.93 7.49
CA HIS A 295 -3.94 12.03 7.07
C HIS A 295 -4.36 13.47 6.73
N SER A 296 -3.53 14.47 7.02
CA SER A 296 -3.88 15.90 7.03
C SER A 296 -4.88 16.29 8.13
N ASP A 297 -5.05 15.47 9.15
CA ASP A 297 -5.94 15.76 10.28
C ASP A 297 -5.29 16.70 11.30
N GLU A 298 -3.96 16.78 11.34
CA GLU A 298 -3.20 17.58 12.28
C GLU A 298 -1.99 18.27 11.62
N ALA A 299 -1.74 19.50 12.02
CA ALA A 299 -0.50 20.22 11.69
C ALA A 299 0.55 20.03 12.79
N LYS A 300 1.80 19.78 12.39
CA LYS A 300 2.98 19.65 13.25
C LYS A 300 4.06 20.68 12.90
N PRO A 301 3.74 21.99 12.96
CA PRO A 301 4.61 23.05 12.43
C PRO A 301 5.97 23.12 13.14
N GLN A 302 6.06 22.67 14.40
CA GLN A 302 7.29 22.60 15.18
C GLN A 302 8.29 21.57 14.64
N LEU A 303 7.83 20.56 13.89
CA LEU A 303 8.66 19.51 13.29
C LEU A 303 9.09 19.86 11.86
N LYS A 304 8.43 20.83 11.22
CA LYS A 304 8.75 21.23 9.85
C LYS A 304 10.16 21.78 9.77
N GLY A 305 10.99 21.14 8.94
CA GLY A 305 12.38 21.51 8.74
C GLY A 305 13.32 21.16 9.90
N SER A 306 12.85 20.55 11.00
CA SER A 306 13.70 20.11 12.11
C SER A 306 14.52 18.88 11.72
N VAL A 307 15.76 19.09 11.29
CA VAL A 307 16.67 18.01 10.89
C VAL A 307 16.99 17.12 12.09
N LYS A 308 17.15 17.70 13.27
CA LYS A 308 17.43 16.92 14.49
C LYS A 308 16.30 15.93 14.80
N ASP A 309 15.05 16.38 14.80
CA ASP A 309 13.91 15.51 15.10
C ASP A 309 13.74 14.44 14.02
N PHE A 310 14.00 14.81 12.75
CA PHE A 310 13.99 13.86 11.63
C PHE A 310 15.05 12.77 11.81
N GLU A 311 16.30 13.14 12.07
CA GLU A 311 17.39 12.18 12.29
C GLU A 311 17.12 11.27 13.50
N ASP A 312 16.71 11.84 14.62
CA ASP A 312 16.43 11.08 15.84
C ASP A 312 15.29 10.08 15.61
N SER A 313 14.21 10.50 14.96
CA SER A 313 13.06 9.65 14.61
C SER A 313 13.48 8.51 13.67
N MET A 314 14.16 8.84 12.57
CA MET A 314 14.62 7.84 11.61
C MET A 314 15.58 6.82 12.24
N ARG A 315 16.55 7.26 13.04
CA ARG A 315 17.47 6.37 13.75
C ARG A 315 16.75 5.45 14.72
N HIS A 316 15.77 6.00 15.46
CA HIS A 316 14.98 5.23 16.42
C HIS A 316 14.22 4.09 15.75
N TYR A 317 13.40 4.42 14.74
CA TYR A 317 12.53 3.44 14.10
C TYR A 317 13.29 2.47 13.18
N MET A 318 14.30 2.93 12.46
CA MET A 318 15.14 2.04 11.64
C MET A 318 15.89 1.00 12.48
N ALA A 319 16.16 1.27 13.76
CA ALA A 319 16.83 0.31 14.65
C ALA A 319 15.97 -0.92 14.99
N SER A 320 14.68 -0.92 14.67
CA SER A 320 13.77 -2.07 14.83
C SER A 320 13.95 -3.12 13.75
N PHE A 321 14.67 -2.81 12.67
CA PHE A 321 14.86 -3.69 11.53
C PHE A 321 16.26 -4.31 11.48
N GLN A 322 16.35 -5.53 11.00
CA GLN A 322 17.59 -6.03 10.40
C GLN A 322 17.80 -5.36 9.03
N THR A 323 19.05 -5.26 8.58
CA THR A 323 19.36 -4.57 7.32
C THR A 323 18.58 -5.09 6.12
N SER A 324 18.47 -6.43 5.96
CA SER A 324 17.70 -7.03 4.86
C SER A 324 16.22 -6.68 4.91
N GLN A 325 15.64 -6.61 6.10
CA GLN A 325 14.24 -6.26 6.31
C GLN A 325 13.98 -4.78 6.00
N LEU A 326 14.88 -3.89 6.43
CA LEU A 326 14.81 -2.47 6.13
C LEU A 326 14.92 -2.18 4.63
N LEU A 327 15.82 -2.89 3.93
CA LEU A 327 16.00 -2.72 2.48
C LEU A 327 14.78 -3.17 1.65
N CYS A 328 13.90 -3.98 2.23
CA CYS A 328 12.64 -4.39 1.61
C CYS A 328 11.43 -3.63 2.18
N ALA A 329 11.61 -2.77 3.19
CA ALA A 329 10.51 -2.03 3.79
C ALA A 329 9.86 -1.10 2.77
N MET A 330 8.53 -1.06 2.77
CA MET A 330 7.73 -0.37 1.77
C MET A 330 7.72 1.15 2.03
N ASN A 331 8.60 1.88 1.36
CA ASN A 331 8.72 3.34 1.48
C ASN A 331 7.73 4.03 0.55
N GLU A 332 6.58 4.41 1.06
CA GLU A 332 5.54 5.11 0.31
C GLU A 332 5.36 6.55 0.81
N LEU A 333 4.97 7.43 -0.10
CA LEU A 333 4.60 8.81 0.21
C LEU A 333 3.10 8.94 0.43
N SER A 334 2.32 8.16 -0.32
CA SER A 334 0.86 8.09 -0.26
C SER A 334 0.41 6.64 -0.33
N ASN A 335 -0.78 6.36 0.18
CA ASN A 335 -1.48 5.09 -0.02
C ASN A 335 -3.01 5.28 0.02
N HIS A 336 -3.75 4.18 0.03
CA HIS A 336 -5.21 4.16 -0.03
C HIS A 336 -5.92 4.65 1.24
N ASP A 337 -5.20 4.83 2.36
CA ASP A 337 -5.75 5.31 3.64
C ASP A 337 -5.38 6.77 3.95
N HIS A 338 -4.20 7.20 3.48
CA HIS A 338 -3.64 8.50 3.83
C HIS A 338 -3.93 9.55 2.75
N SER A 339 -3.89 10.83 3.12
CA SER A 339 -3.92 11.88 2.11
C SER A 339 -2.73 11.76 1.16
N ARG A 340 -2.89 12.17 -0.09
CA ARG A 340 -1.77 12.15 -1.04
C ARG A 340 -0.71 13.15 -0.64
N PHE A 341 0.56 12.80 -0.81
CA PHE A 341 1.66 13.67 -0.40
C PHE A 341 1.60 15.04 -1.11
N MET A 342 1.26 15.05 -2.39
CA MET A 342 1.06 16.30 -3.13
C MET A 342 0.05 17.22 -2.41
N THR A 343 -1.07 16.68 -1.95
CA THR A 343 -2.07 17.43 -1.16
C THR A 343 -1.49 17.92 0.16
N ARG A 344 -0.74 17.10 0.90
CA ARG A 344 -0.12 17.53 2.18
C ARG A 344 0.81 18.73 2.02
N THR A 345 1.37 18.96 0.83
CA THR A 345 2.21 20.14 0.56
C THR A 345 1.45 21.47 0.65
N ASN A 346 0.13 21.46 0.58
CA ASN A 346 -0.69 22.66 0.74
C ASN A 346 -0.90 23.09 2.21
N GLU A 347 -0.50 22.22 3.16
CA GLU A 347 -0.54 22.48 4.61
C GLU A 347 -1.94 22.73 5.18
N LYS A 348 -3.01 22.31 4.47
CA LYS A 348 -4.40 22.43 4.94
C LYS A 348 -4.77 21.28 5.87
N VAL A 349 -5.29 21.62 7.05
CA VAL A 349 -5.82 20.64 8.01
C VAL A 349 -7.28 20.36 7.71
N GLY A 350 -7.64 19.11 7.51
CA GLY A 350 -9.02 18.66 7.29
C GLY A 350 -9.15 17.59 6.21
N ARG A 351 -10.38 17.23 5.94
CA ARG A 351 -10.76 16.16 4.99
C ARG A 351 -11.68 16.71 3.90
N ALA A 352 -11.91 15.94 2.83
CA ALA A 352 -12.83 16.31 1.76
C ALA A 352 -14.25 16.61 2.27
N ALA A 353 -14.73 15.89 3.29
CA ALA A 353 -16.03 16.13 3.91
C ALA A 353 -16.17 17.52 4.56
N THR A 354 -15.08 18.13 5.02
CA THR A 354 -15.06 19.44 5.69
C THR A 354 -14.60 20.59 4.80
N LEU A 355 -13.67 20.32 3.88
CA LEU A 355 -13.03 21.33 3.03
C LEU A 355 -13.54 21.33 1.58
N GLY A 356 -14.18 20.23 1.16
CA GLY A 356 -14.49 19.95 -0.23
C GLY A 356 -13.31 19.34 -0.98
N THR A 357 -13.61 18.49 -1.97
CA THR A 357 -12.59 17.74 -2.75
C THR A 357 -11.65 18.65 -3.55
N ALA A 358 -12.12 19.81 -4.00
CA ALA A 358 -11.31 20.79 -4.75
C ALA A 358 -10.18 21.39 -3.90
N ALA A 359 -10.37 21.50 -2.57
CA ALA A 359 -9.36 22.06 -1.68
C ALA A 359 -8.06 21.23 -1.63
N ALA A 360 -8.11 19.95 -2.04
CA ALA A 360 -6.94 19.07 -2.10
C ALA A 360 -5.89 19.52 -3.13
N GLU A 361 -6.31 20.27 -4.15
CA GLU A 361 -5.45 20.75 -5.25
C GLU A 361 -5.00 22.20 -5.07
N GLU A 362 -5.65 22.94 -4.14
CA GLU A 362 -5.37 24.36 -3.94
C GLU A 362 -4.11 24.59 -3.11
N GLY A 363 -3.15 25.34 -3.64
CA GLY A 363 -1.93 25.74 -2.93
C GLY A 363 -0.90 24.62 -2.77
N ILE A 364 -1.00 23.57 -3.57
CA ILE A 364 0.01 22.49 -3.63
C ILE A 364 1.38 23.04 -4.06
N LYS A 365 2.44 22.38 -3.59
CA LYS A 365 3.84 22.75 -3.87
C LYS A 365 4.56 21.58 -4.55
N PRO A 366 4.53 21.49 -5.90
CA PRO A 366 5.17 20.38 -6.63
C PRO A 366 6.69 20.27 -6.39
N ALA A 367 7.38 21.38 -6.07
CA ALA A 367 8.79 21.34 -5.71
C ALA A 367 9.04 20.51 -4.43
N VAL A 368 8.23 20.74 -3.39
CA VAL A 368 8.31 19.98 -2.12
C VAL A 368 7.97 18.49 -2.36
N PHE A 369 7.01 18.20 -3.24
CA PHE A 369 6.73 16.83 -3.62
C PHE A 369 7.93 16.16 -4.32
N ARG A 370 8.61 16.85 -5.25
CA ARG A 370 9.83 16.32 -5.86
C ARG A 370 10.96 16.11 -4.87
N GLU A 371 11.11 16.95 -3.84
CA GLU A 371 12.04 16.70 -2.72
C GLU A 371 11.72 15.38 -2.00
N ALA A 372 10.44 15.15 -1.70
CA ALA A 372 10.00 13.89 -1.08
C ALA A 372 10.33 12.68 -1.95
N VAL A 373 10.11 12.77 -3.27
CA VAL A 373 10.43 11.70 -4.22
C VAL A 373 11.94 11.45 -4.30
N VAL A 374 12.78 12.50 -4.24
CA VAL A 374 14.24 12.32 -4.16
C VAL A 374 14.62 11.54 -2.91
N VAL A 375 14.05 11.88 -1.76
CA VAL A 375 14.30 11.11 -0.52
C VAL A 375 13.80 9.68 -0.68
N GLN A 376 12.59 9.47 -1.19
CA GLN A 376 12.00 8.15 -1.40
C GLN A 376 12.91 7.23 -2.24
N MET A 377 13.46 7.75 -3.33
CA MET A 377 14.30 7.00 -4.28
C MET A 377 15.75 6.84 -3.82
N THR A 378 16.16 7.54 -2.77
CA THR A 378 17.53 7.48 -2.25
C THR A 378 17.64 6.99 -0.81
N TRP A 379 16.52 6.82 -0.09
CA TRP A 379 16.48 6.29 1.28
C TRP A 379 16.55 4.75 1.29
N PRO A 380 17.09 4.11 2.36
CA PRO A 380 17.03 2.64 2.49
C PRO A 380 15.58 2.15 2.53
N GLY A 381 15.24 1.19 1.69
CA GLY A 381 13.91 0.61 1.57
C GLY A 381 13.50 0.38 0.11
N ALA A 382 12.30 -0.12 -0.10
CA ALA A 382 11.70 -0.32 -1.42
C ALA A 382 10.79 0.87 -1.77
N PRO A 383 11.22 1.78 -2.66
CA PRO A 383 10.41 2.92 -3.07
C PRO A 383 9.08 2.44 -3.67
N THR A 384 7.97 2.92 -3.14
CA THR A 384 6.63 2.49 -3.54
C THR A 384 5.77 3.69 -3.93
N ILE A 385 5.30 3.70 -5.16
CA ILE A 385 4.46 4.76 -5.72
C ILE A 385 3.00 4.33 -5.58
N TYR A 386 2.19 5.15 -4.92
CA TYR A 386 0.74 5.03 -5.00
C TYR A 386 0.28 5.55 -6.37
N TYR A 387 -0.53 4.78 -7.10
CA TYR A 387 -0.92 5.13 -8.46
C TYR A 387 -1.39 6.59 -8.57
N GLY A 388 -0.92 7.29 -9.60
CA GLY A 388 -1.27 8.68 -9.87
C GLY A 388 -0.41 9.71 -9.13
N ASP A 389 0.39 9.34 -8.11
CA ASP A 389 1.35 10.26 -7.51
C ASP A 389 2.36 10.75 -8.57
N GLU A 390 2.80 9.86 -9.45
CA GLU A 390 3.68 10.19 -10.58
C GLU A 390 3.04 11.13 -11.60
N ALA A 391 1.72 11.18 -11.63
CA ALA A 391 0.93 12.02 -12.55
C ALA A 391 0.41 13.31 -11.89
N GLY A 392 0.74 13.56 -10.62
CA GLY A 392 0.33 14.75 -9.87
C GLY A 392 -1.07 14.66 -9.26
N LEU A 393 -1.63 13.46 -9.11
CA LEU A 393 -2.96 13.27 -8.53
C LEU A 393 -2.98 13.72 -7.07
N CYS A 394 -4.02 14.48 -6.70
CA CYS A 394 -4.28 14.97 -5.36
C CYS A 394 -5.47 14.24 -4.72
N GLY A 395 -5.60 14.34 -3.41
CA GLY A 395 -6.73 13.84 -2.64
C GLY A 395 -6.43 13.89 -1.14
N PHE A 396 -7.43 14.25 -0.34
CA PHE A 396 -7.39 14.08 1.11
C PHE A 396 -7.42 12.59 1.46
N THR A 397 -7.43 12.23 2.73
CA THR A 397 -7.51 10.83 3.17
C THR A 397 -8.75 10.13 2.57
N ASP A 398 -8.81 8.81 2.63
CA ASP A 398 -9.87 8.03 2.03
C ASP A 398 -11.29 8.61 2.31
N PRO A 399 -12.20 8.51 1.34
CA PRO A 399 -12.05 7.93 0.00
C PRO A 399 -11.49 8.89 -1.05
N ASP A 400 -11.23 10.17 -0.74
CA ASP A 400 -10.86 11.21 -1.71
C ASP A 400 -9.48 10.95 -2.36
N ASN A 401 -8.56 10.26 -1.69
CA ASN A 401 -7.27 9.82 -2.23
C ASN A 401 -7.40 8.73 -3.31
N ARG A 402 -8.57 8.07 -3.44
CA ARG A 402 -8.85 6.98 -4.37
C ARG A 402 -9.51 7.46 -5.67
N ARG A 403 -9.20 8.69 -6.10
CA ARG A 403 -9.67 9.25 -7.38
C ARG A 403 -9.13 8.42 -8.53
N THR A 404 -9.85 8.43 -9.66
CA THR A 404 -9.40 7.75 -10.88
C THR A 404 -8.11 8.34 -11.42
N TYR A 405 -7.31 7.51 -12.10
CA TYR A 405 -6.08 7.98 -12.73
C TYR A 405 -6.40 9.04 -13.81
N PRO A 406 -5.66 10.16 -13.88
CA PRO A 406 -6.01 11.31 -14.72
C PRO A 406 -5.59 11.12 -16.20
N TRP A 407 -6.02 10.02 -16.85
CA TRP A 407 -5.68 9.74 -18.25
C TRP A 407 -5.99 10.90 -19.18
N GLY A 408 -4.96 11.36 -19.91
CA GLY A 408 -5.04 12.50 -20.83
C GLY A 408 -4.92 13.86 -20.16
N LYS A 409 -4.71 13.92 -18.85
CA LYS A 409 -4.51 15.14 -18.04
C LYS A 409 -3.31 15.02 -17.08
N GLU A 410 -2.44 14.04 -17.34
CA GLU A 410 -1.27 13.75 -16.51
C GLU A 410 -0.27 14.91 -16.52
N ASP A 411 0.40 15.15 -15.41
CA ASP A 411 1.61 15.98 -15.37
C ASP A 411 2.78 15.18 -15.98
N ILE A 412 2.98 15.38 -17.28
CA ILE A 412 4.03 14.67 -18.04
C ILE A 412 5.44 15.00 -17.52
N VAL A 413 5.68 16.23 -17.06
CA VAL A 413 6.98 16.61 -16.49
C VAL A 413 7.26 15.84 -15.21
N LEU A 414 6.25 15.64 -14.40
CA LEU A 414 6.35 14.86 -13.16
C LEU A 414 6.52 13.36 -13.45
N ILE A 415 5.85 12.81 -14.47
CA ILE A 415 6.07 11.43 -14.93
C ILE A 415 7.51 11.25 -15.42
N ASP A 416 8.02 12.16 -16.21
CA ASP A 416 9.40 12.10 -16.70
C ASP A 416 10.42 12.19 -15.54
N PHE A 417 10.14 13.05 -14.55
CA PHE A 417 10.94 13.14 -13.34
C PHE A 417 10.98 11.80 -12.58
N HIS A 418 9.80 11.15 -12.39
CA HIS A 418 9.74 9.84 -11.74
C HIS A 418 10.51 8.78 -12.54
N ARG A 419 10.33 8.75 -13.86
CA ARG A 419 11.06 7.81 -14.73
C ARG A 419 12.57 7.96 -14.62
N ASP A 420 13.04 9.19 -14.62
CA ASP A 420 14.48 9.48 -14.52
C ASP A 420 15.05 9.10 -13.16
N ILE A 421 14.38 9.45 -12.07
CA ILE A 421 14.90 9.14 -10.73
C ILE A 421 14.76 7.66 -10.37
N ILE A 422 13.72 6.96 -10.87
CA ILE A 422 13.60 5.50 -10.78
C ILE A 422 14.78 4.84 -11.52
N ARG A 423 15.10 5.31 -12.72
CA ARG A 423 16.27 4.81 -13.48
C ARG A 423 17.56 5.01 -12.69
N ILE A 424 17.79 6.20 -12.12
CA ILE A 424 18.95 6.48 -11.26
C ILE A 424 18.99 5.50 -10.07
N HIS A 425 17.87 5.31 -9.37
CA HIS A 425 17.79 4.34 -8.27
C HIS A 425 18.17 2.91 -8.71
N LYS A 426 17.69 2.48 -9.87
CA LYS A 426 17.92 1.10 -10.37
C LYS A 426 19.33 0.89 -10.90
N GLU A 427 19.95 1.89 -11.49
CA GLU A 427 21.31 1.82 -12.06
C GLU A 427 22.41 1.81 -10.97
N HIS A 428 22.11 2.31 -9.77
CA HIS A 428 23.10 2.51 -8.72
C HIS A 428 22.87 1.62 -7.49
N GLU A 429 23.76 0.64 -7.31
CA GLU A 429 23.70 -0.31 -6.19
C GLU A 429 23.74 0.40 -4.82
N ALA A 430 24.51 1.48 -4.69
CA ALA A 430 24.60 2.23 -3.44
C ALA A 430 23.25 2.84 -3.01
N LEU A 431 22.38 3.19 -3.94
CA LEU A 431 21.04 3.71 -3.62
C LEU A 431 20.08 2.60 -3.18
N ARG A 432 20.26 1.36 -3.68
CA ARG A 432 19.42 0.21 -3.33
C ARG A 432 19.85 -0.45 -2.03
N THR A 433 21.13 -0.80 -1.91
CA THR A 433 21.65 -1.65 -0.84
C THR A 433 22.80 -1.02 -0.05
N GLY A 434 23.24 0.21 -0.40
CA GLY A 434 24.33 0.89 0.26
C GLY A 434 24.01 1.36 1.68
N SER A 435 25.05 1.66 2.43
CA SER A 435 24.96 2.25 3.76
C SER A 435 24.37 3.66 3.71
N LEU A 436 23.70 4.04 4.79
CA LEU A 436 23.22 5.41 5.03
C LEU A 436 24.09 6.08 6.09
N MET A 437 24.44 7.35 5.87
CA MET A 437 25.10 8.19 6.87
C MET A 437 24.52 9.61 6.79
N PHE A 438 24.04 10.12 7.90
CA PHE A 438 23.71 11.55 8.00
C PHE A 438 24.98 12.40 7.96
N LEU A 439 24.98 13.42 7.14
CA LEU A 439 25.99 14.45 7.09
C LEU A 439 25.49 15.68 7.85
N LYS A 440 26.40 16.54 8.30
CA LYS A 440 26.02 17.70 9.09
C LYS A 440 25.20 18.68 8.24
N GLY A 441 23.88 18.66 8.49
CA GLY A 441 22.94 19.66 8.01
C GLY A 441 22.65 20.72 9.10
N ASP A 442 21.67 21.54 8.84
CA ASP A 442 21.05 22.44 9.82
C ASP A 442 19.54 22.55 9.51
N ASP A 443 18.80 23.33 10.26
CA ASP A 443 17.36 23.46 10.08
C ASP A 443 16.98 23.73 8.62
N ASN A 444 16.03 22.94 8.12
CA ASN A 444 15.57 22.88 6.73
C ASN A 444 16.60 22.42 5.68
N LEU A 445 17.81 22.00 6.09
CA LEU A 445 18.80 21.43 5.18
C LEU A 445 19.13 20.00 5.63
N LEU A 446 18.43 19.02 5.10
CA LEU A 446 18.74 17.62 5.29
C LEU A 446 19.88 17.20 4.38
N CYS A 447 20.94 16.63 4.97
CA CYS A 447 22.09 16.12 4.24
C CYS A 447 22.38 14.68 4.67
N TYR A 448 22.53 13.79 3.70
CA TYR A 448 22.95 12.42 3.97
C TYR A 448 23.72 11.82 2.79
N ALA A 449 24.41 10.72 3.05
CA ALA A 449 25.11 9.97 2.04
C ALA A 449 24.55 8.54 1.92
N ARG A 450 24.54 8.03 0.69
CA ARG A 450 24.37 6.61 0.39
C ARG A 450 25.65 6.10 -0.26
N PHE A 451 26.20 5.02 0.26
CA PHE A 451 27.50 4.58 -0.22
C PHE A 451 27.73 3.09 -0.06
N ASN A 452 28.57 2.57 -0.93
CA ASN A 452 29.18 1.25 -0.80
C ASN A 452 30.69 1.39 -1.18
N ARG A 453 31.37 0.27 -1.42
CA ARG A 453 32.80 0.32 -1.79
C ARG A 453 33.07 0.89 -3.18
N ARG A 454 32.07 1.01 -4.05
CA ARG A 454 32.21 1.41 -5.46
C ARG A 454 31.63 2.77 -5.75
N GLU A 455 30.58 3.14 -5.07
CA GLU A 455 29.77 4.33 -5.34
C GLU A 455 29.50 5.10 -4.05
N GLN A 456 29.50 6.41 -4.13
CA GLN A 456 29.15 7.33 -3.05
C GLN A 456 28.23 8.43 -3.60
N PHE A 457 27.09 8.60 -2.98
CA PHE A 457 26.11 9.64 -3.27
C PHE A 457 25.96 10.56 -2.07
N VAL A 458 25.92 11.87 -2.35
CA VAL A 458 25.55 12.90 -1.38
C VAL A 458 24.20 13.44 -1.79
N VAL A 459 23.23 13.40 -0.88
CA VAL A 459 21.87 13.90 -1.09
C VAL A 459 21.67 15.11 -0.21
N LEU A 460 21.17 16.19 -0.81
CA LEU A 460 20.84 17.44 -0.13
C LEU A 460 19.39 17.80 -0.42
N VAL A 461 18.65 18.13 0.62
CA VAL A 461 17.27 18.62 0.53
C VAL A 461 17.20 19.94 1.27
N ASN A 462 16.95 21.02 0.54
CA ASN A 462 16.78 22.36 1.10
C ASN A 462 15.30 22.74 1.10
N ASN A 463 14.62 22.48 2.21
CA ASN A 463 13.19 22.77 2.38
C ASN A 463 12.93 24.26 2.70
N LYS A 464 13.65 25.16 1.99
CA LYS A 464 13.45 26.63 2.01
C LYS A 464 13.43 27.17 0.60
N GLU A 465 12.69 28.25 0.39
CA GLU A 465 12.63 28.98 -0.89
C GLU A 465 13.93 29.74 -1.22
N GLN A 466 14.87 29.81 -0.28
CA GLN A 466 16.10 30.59 -0.43
C GLN A 466 17.28 29.69 -0.79
N GLU A 467 18.06 30.13 -1.76
CA GLU A 467 19.35 29.51 -2.06
C GLU A 467 20.31 29.68 -0.87
N ARG A 468 21.18 28.68 -0.69
CA ARG A 468 22.15 28.69 0.38
C ARG A 468 23.44 27.99 -0.01
N ASP A 469 24.57 28.54 0.46
CA ASP A 469 25.85 27.89 0.38
C ASP A 469 25.94 26.73 1.38
N VAL A 470 26.52 25.61 0.95
CA VAL A 470 26.63 24.39 1.77
C VAL A 470 28.10 23.92 1.80
N GLU A 471 28.58 23.60 3.01
CA GLU A 471 29.90 22.97 3.22
C GLU A 471 29.68 21.64 3.98
N LEU A 472 30.12 20.51 3.40
CA LEU A 472 29.95 19.17 3.96
C LEU A 472 31.27 18.41 4.06
N GLU A 473 31.51 17.78 5.19
CA GLU A 473 32.61 16.85 5.41
C GLU A 473 32.27 15.47 4.82
N VAL A 474 32.52 15.29 3.52
CA VAL A 474 32.13 14.10 2.76
C VAL A 474 33.14 12.95 2.84
N TRP A 475 34.33 13.16 3.41
CA TRP A 475 35.31 12.10 3.60
C TRP A 475 34.81 10.97 4.53
N GLN A 476 33.85 11.27 5.39
CA GLN A 476 33.26 10.32 6.33
C GLN A 476 32.51 9.18 5.63
N CYS A 477 31.97 9.41 4.43
CA CYS A 477 31.27 8.39 3.65
C CYS A 477 32.15 7.71 2.58
N GLY A 478 33.48 7.82 2.73
CA GLY A 478 34.45 7.15 1.85
C GLY A 478 34.87 7.95 0.62
N ILE A 479 34.43 9.21 0.48
CA ILE A 479 34.87 10.09 -0.59
C ILE A 479 36.29 10.56 -0.28
N PRO A 480 37.26 10.44 -1.21
CA PRO A 480 38.65 10.90 -1.01
C PRO A 480 38.75 12.38 -0.66
N LYS A 481 39.76 12.75 0.12
CA LYS A 481 40.02 14.17 0.49
C LYS A 481 40.19 15.09 -0.71
N LYS A 482 40.62 14.55 -1.87
CA LYS A 482 40.63 15.23 -3.17
C LYS A 482 39.84 14.36 -4.13
N ALA A 483 38.72 14.88 -4.59
CA ALA A 483 37.82 14.21 -5.53
C ALA A 483 37.03 15.24 -6.34
N VAL A 484 36.37 14.77 -7.38
CA VAL A 484 35.38 15.54 -8.13
C VAL A 484 34.07 14.75 -8.05
N LEU A 485 33.00 15.37 -7.56
CA LEU A 485 31.66 14.84 -7.58
C LEU A 485 30.88 15.42 -8.75
N GLU A 486 30.05 14.59 -9.37
CA GLU A 486 29.20 15.03 -10.46
C GLU A 486 27.75 15.03 -10.00
N ARG A 487 27.03 16.11 -10.31
CA ARG A 487 25.59 16.20 -10.04
C ARG A 487 24.83 15.29 -10.98
N VAL A 488 24.05 14.37 -10.41
CA VAL A 488 23.21 13.42 -11.15
C VAL A 488 21.84 14.04 -11.46
N ILE A 489 21.24 14.71 -10.47
CA ILE A 489 19.94 15.36 -10.60
C ILE A 489 19.85 16.57 -9.70
N ILE A 490 19.09 17.57 -10.11
CA ILE A 490 18.65 18.68 -9.28
C ILE A 490 17.19 18.98 -9.55
N SER A 491 16.44 19.30 -8.50
CA SER A 491 15.08 19.79 -8.56
C SER A 491 14.97 21.13 -7.84
N ASN A 492 14.11 22.02 -8.32
CA ASN A 492 13.83 23.32 -7.74
C ASN A 492 12.38 23.75 -8.07
N GLU A 493 11.98 24.98 -7.75
CA GLU A 493 10.64 25.51 -8.00
C GLU A 493 10.20 25.39 -9.47
N THR A 494 11.12 25.56 -10.42
CA THR A 494 10.79 25.60 -11.85
C THR A 494 10.78 24.25 -12.54
N GLY A 495 11.23 23.18 -11.85
CA GLY A 495 11.29 21.82 -12.40
C GLY A 495 12.51 21.04 -11.93
N TYR A 496 13.06 20.20 -12.82
CA TYR A 496 14.26 19.41 -12.54
C TYR A 496 15.23 19.41 -13.72
N SER A 497 16.48 18.99 -13.48
CA SER A 497 17.49 18.88 -14.52
C SER A 497 18.47 17.73 -14.23
N LEU A 498 18.81 17.00 -15.28
CA LEU A 498 19.87 15.99 -15.30
C LEU A 498 21.19 16.54 -15.84
N MET A 499 21.28 17.84 -16.12
CA MET A 499 22.54 18.43 -16.63
C MET A 499 23.65 18.24 -15.61
N PRO A 500 24.76 17.58 -15.98
CA PRO A 500 25.87 17.37 -15.06
C PRO A 500 26.51 18.70 -14.67
N LYS A 501 26.92 18.79 -13.40
CA LYS A 501 27.79 19.87 -12.89
C LYS A 501 28.81 19.24 -11.96
N GLN A 502 30.05 19.62 -12.13
CA GLN A 502 31.15 19.11 -11.31
C GLN A 502 31.40 20.00 -10.10
N TYR A 503 31.67 19.35 -8.97
CA TYR A 503 32.02 19.99 -7.70
C TYR A 503 33.29 19.37 -7.17
N GLU A 504 34.26 20.24 -6.85
CA GLU A 504 35.52 19.80 -6.27
C GLU A 504 35.40 19.52 -4.77
N VAL A 505 36.00 18.43 -4.33
CA VAL A 505 36.21 18.13 -2.91
C VAL A 505 37.67 18.48 -2.60
N ALA A 506 37.87 19.40 -1.66
CA ALA A 506 39.16 19.81 -1.18
C ALA A 506 39.28 19.52 0.33
N ASP A 507 40.35 18.86 0.74
CA ASP A 507 40.61 18.44 2.13
C ASP A 507 39.46 17.64 2.77
N GLY A 508 38.67 16.93 1.94
CA GLY A 508 37.54 16.15 2.37
C GLY A 508 36.24 16.94 2.55
N VAL A 509 36.26 18.22 2.15
CA VAL A 509 35.08 19.12 2.24
C VAL A 509 34.53 19.39 0.85
N LEU A 510 33.24 19.18 0.68
CA LEU A 510 32.45 19.57 -0.50
C LEU A 510 31.84 20.95 -0.26
N LYS A 511 32.04 21.86 -1.18
CA LYS A 511 31.40 23.19 -1.18
C LYS A 511 30.48 23.35 -2.37
N ILE A 512 29.22 23.65 -2.09
CA ILE A 512 28.17 23.90 -3.07
C ILE A 512 27.68 25.35 -2.89
N LYS A 513 27.73 26.09 -3.98
CA LYS A 513 27.22 27.44 -4.08
C LYS A 513 26.05 27.50 -5.02
#